data_370d5c57f5792476f2172562534215eb
#
_entry.id   370d5c57f5792476f2172562534215eb
#
_cell.length_a   1.000
_cell.length_b   1.000
_cell.length_c   1.000
_cell.angle_alpha   90.00
_cell.angle_beta   90.00
_cell.angle_gamma   90.00
#
_symmetry.space_group_name_H-M   'P 1'
#
loop_
_entity.id
_entity.type
_entity.pdbx_description
1 polymer ?
#
loop_
_entity_poly.entity_id
_entity_poly.type
_entity_poly.pdbx_seq_one_letter_code
_entity_poly.pdbx_strand_id
1 'polypeptide(L)'
;NVASRNFKKENINIEEDVPCDELNSSEILTQKSFFNKINNFIKPNDVLLAEQGTSFFGACTLNLKENCMFVGQPLWGSIGYTLGALLGTQIADKTRRNILLIGDGSFQLTAQELSTILYNNLNPILFIINNDGYTVERYIHGANRHYNDINMWDYKSLPQVFNGSSKSVSFKVTSAKELDTVLNKINNIKDKLVLVEVVMGKMDAPKLLKNLSEKFSKQNQY
;
A
#
# COMPACT_ATOMS: atom_id res chain seq x y z
N ASN A 1 10.97 -33.77 4.04
CA ASN A 1 10.33 -33.97 2.73
C ASN A 1 9.04 -33.15 2.72
N VAL A 2 9.11 -31.90 2.27
CA VAL A 2 7.92 -31.13 1.93
C VAL A 2 7.55 -31.56 0.52
N ALA A 3 6.47 -32.33 0.39
CA ALA A 3 5.95 -32.73 -0.90
C ALA A 3 5.58 -31.46 -1.70
N SER A 4 6.16 -31.30 -2.88
CA SER A 4 5.78 -30.28 -3.83
C SER A 4 4.32 -30.49 -4.23
N ARG A 5 3.40 -29.72 -3.66
CA ARG A 5 2.02 -29.70 -4.11
C ARG A 5 1.97 -28.89 -5.40
N ASN A 6 1.74 -29.56 -6.50
CA ASN A 6 1.37 -28.91 -7.76
C ASN A 6 -0.01 -28.26 -7.58
N PHE A 7 -0.03 -26.98 -7.24
CA PHE A 7 -1.26 -26.20 -7.35
C PHE A 7 -1.59 -26.06 -8.84
N LYS A 8 -2.70 -26.66 -9.27
CA LYS A 8 -3.29 -26.30 -10.56
C LYS A 8 -3.58 -24.80 -10.52
N LYS A 9 -2.97 -24.03 -11.43
CA LYS A 9 -3.41 -22.67 -11.71
C LYS A 9 -4.85 -22.77 -12.21
N GLU A 10 -5.82 -22.55 -11.32
CA GLU A 10 -7.14 -22.18 -11.78
C GLU A 10 -6.99 -20.79 -12.37
N ASN A 11 -7.27 -20.69 -13.69
CA ASN A 11 -7.38 -19.40 -14.34
C ASN A 11 -8.61 -18.70 -13.73
N ILE A 12 -8.38 -17.96 -12.67
CA ILE A 12 -9.33 -16.93 -12.26
C ILE A 12 -9.27 -15.91 -13.39
N ASN A 13 -10.29 -15.89 -14.24
CA ASN A 13 -10.51 -14.80 -15.19
C ASN A 13 -10.69 -13.53 -14.37
N ILE A 14 -9.60 -12.86 -14.05
CA ILE A 14 -9.61 -11.45 -13.72
C ILE A 14 -9.93 -10.79 -15.05
N GLU A 15 -11.16 -10.34 -15.23
CA GLU A 15 -11.52 -9.51 -16.38
C GLU A 15 -10.44 -8.43 -16.46
N GLU A 16 -9.66 -8.49 -17.55
CA GLU A 16 -8.66 -7.46 -17.84
C GLU A 16 -9.41 -6.13 -17.90
N ASP A 17 -9.16 -5.29 -16.91
CA ASP A 17 -9.65 -3.92 -16.97
C ASP A 17 -9.10 -3.29 -18.25
N VAL A 18 -10.00 -2.87 -19.12
CA VAL A 18 -9.72 -2.15 -20.37
C VAL A 18 -8.60 -1.12 -20.13
N PRO A 19 -7.60 -1.02 -21.02
CA PRO A 19 -6.53 -0.04 -20.93
C PRO A 19 -7.12 1.33 -20.63
N CYS A 20 -6.60 2.00 -19.62
CA CYS A 20 -7.05 3.32 -19.20
C CYS A 20 -6.60 4.31 -20.26
N ASP A 21 -7.47 4.55 -21.28
CA ASP A 21 -7.31 5.65 -22.19
C ASP A 21 -7.34 6.95 -21.38
N GLU A 22 -6.28 7.75 -21.53
CA GLU A 22 -6.13 9.16 -21.22
C GLU A 22 -7.09 9.76 -20.17
N LEU A 23 -6.95 9.34 -18.91
CA LEU A 23 -7.51 10.09 -17.79
C LEU A 23 -6.80 11.44 -17.71
N ASN A 24 -7.57 12.53 -17.81
CA ASN A 24 -7.10 13.90 -17.67
C ASN A 24 -6.14 13.99 -16.47
N SER A 25 -4.92 14.41 -16.71
CA SER A 25 -3.79 14.38 -15.78
C SER A 25 -3.94 15.27 -14.54
N SER A 26 -5.08 15.96 -14.39
CA SER A 26 -5.45 16.83 -13.26
C SER A 26 -6.52 16.23 -12.34
N GLU A 27 -7.02 15.02 -12.61
CA GLU A 27 -8.05 14.41 -11.80
C GLU A 27 -7.51 13.87 -10.46
N ILE A 28 -8.39 13.85 -9.45
CA ILE A 28 -8.12 13.28 -8.13
C ILE A 28 -7.61 11.84 -8.30
N LEU A 29 -6.53 11.51 -7.59
CA LEU A 29 -5.94 10.19 -7.65
C LEU A 29 -6.90 9.13 -7.10
N THR A 30 -7.14 8.08 -7.88
CA THR A 30 -8.00 6.96 -7.50
C THR A 30 -7.18 5.70 -7.20
N GLN A 31 -7.77 4.75 -6.45
CA GLN A 31 -7.19 3.43 -6.18
C GLN A 31 -6.82 2.72 -7.51
N LYS A 32 -7.71 2.74 -8.50
CA LYS A 32 -7.46 2.14 -9.82
C LYS A 32 -6.22 2.76 -10.49
N SER A 33 -6.17 4.08 -10.57
CA SER A 33 -5.04 4.79 -11.18
C SER A 33 -3.73 4.55 -10.42
N PHE A 34 -3.78 4.56 -9.08
CA PHE A 34 -2.64 4.28 -8.23
C PHE A 34 -2.06 2.88 -8.48
N PHE A 35 -2.88 1.82 -8.40
CA PHE A 35 -2.40 0.45 -8.58
C PHE A 35 -1.89 0.19 -9.99
N ASN A 36 -2.49 0.79 -11.03
CA ASN A 36 -1.95 0.71 -12.40
C ASN A 36 -0.53 1.29 -12.49
N LYS A 37 -0.28 2.44 -11.84
CA LYS A 37 1.04 3.05 -11.82
C LYS A 37 2.04 2.26 -10.98
N ILE A 38 1.62 1.72 -9.84
CA ILE A 38 2.44 0.82 -9.01
C ILE A 38 2.80 -0.46 -9.77
N ASN A 39 1.88 -1.03 -10.54
CA ASN A 39 2.16 -2.20 -11.38
C ASN A 39 3.32 -1.98 -12.36
N ASN A 40 3.40 -0.78 -12.94
CA ASN A 40 4.49 -0.40 -13.83
C ASN A 40 5.78 -0.01 -13.08
N PHE A 41 5.66 0.43 -11.83
CA PHE A 41 6.78 0.84 -10.98
C PHE A 41 7.56 -0.34 -10.38
N ILE A 42 6.90 -1.49 -10.17
CA ILE A 42 7.51 -2.73 -9.65
C ILE A 42 8.55 -3.25 -10.64
N LYS A 43 9.71 -3.64 -10.11
CA LYS A 43 10.85 -4.20 -10.86
C LYS A 43 11.11 -5.65 -10.44
N PRO A 44 11.82 -6.45 -11.25
CA PRO A 44 12.33 -7.74 -10.82
C PRO A 44 13.12 -7.64 -9.51
N ASN A 45 13.00 -8.66 -8.68
CA ASN A 45 13.63 -8.78 -7.35
C ASN A 45 13.10 -7.82 -6.27
N ASP A 46 12.05 -7.05 -6.51
CA ASP A 46 11.43 -6.24 -5.45
C ASP A 46 10.79 -7.11 -4.37
N VAL A 47 10.74 -6.58 -3.15
CA VAL A 47 9.89 -7.08 -2.07
C VAL A 47 8.72 -6.12 -1.93
N LEU A 48 7.53 -6.59 -2.27
CA LEU A 48 6.28 -5.84 -2.13
C LEU A 48 5.58 -6.27 -0.85
N LEU A 49 5.36 -5.32 0.04
CA LEU A 49 4.55 -5.53 1.23
C LEU A 49 3.23 -4.77 1.07
N ALA A 50 2.12 -5.43 1.39
CA ALA A 50 0.80 -4.81 1.34
C ALA A 50 0.03 -5.04 2.63
N GLU A 51 -0.32 -3.94 3.29
CA GLU A 51 -1.07 -3.96 4.53
C GLU A 51 -2.53 -4.35 4.31
N GLN A 52 -3.09 -5.08 5.27
CA GLN A 52 -4.51 -5.42 5.25
C GLN A 52 -5.37 -4.15 5.12
N GLY A 53 -6.30 -4.18 4.18
CA GLY A 53 -7.12 -3.04 3.82
C GLY A 53 -7.14 -2.80 2.31
N THR A 54 -7.43 -1.59 1.89
CA THR A 54 -7.44 -1.21 0.46
C THR A 54 -6.10 -1.50 -0.22
N SER A 55 -5.00 -1.39 0.53
CA SER A 55 -3.65 -1.72 0.06
C SER A 55 -3.52 -3.18 -0.37
N PHE A 56 -3.97 -4.13 0.47
CA PHE A 56 -3.89 -5.56 0.15
C PHE A 56 -4.81 -5.92 -1.02
N PHE A 57 -6.07 -5.48 -0.98
CA PHE A 57 -7.03 -5.80 -2.03
C PHE A 57 -6.63 -5.22 -3.39
N GLY A 58 -6.01 -4.06 -3.41
CA GLY A 58 -5.44 -3.49 -4.63
C GLY A 58 -4.19 -4.22 -5.08
N ALA A 59 -3.30 -4.58 -4.16
CA ALA A 59 -2.07 -5.31 -4.47
C ALA A 59 -2.34 -6.71 -5.05
N CYS A 60 -3.48 -7.34 -4.74
CA CYS A 60 -3.90 -8.61 -5.35
C CYS A 60 -4.11 -8.52 -6.87
N THR A 61 -4.23 -7.33 -7.43
CA THR A 61 -4.39 -7.11 -8.88
C THR A 61 -3.06 -6.86 -9.61
N LEU A 62 -1.94 -6.80 -8.89
CA LEU A 62 -0.63 -6.48 -9.45
C LEU A 62 0.03 -7.70 -10.09
N ASN A 63 0.67 -7.48 -11.23
CA ASN A 63 1.49 -8.48 -11.91
C ASN A 63 2.93 -8.39 -11.39
N LEU A 64 3.29 -9.24 -10.44
CA LEU A 64 4.63 -9.27 -9.90
C LEU A 64 5.64 -9.73 -10.96
N LYS A 65 6.80 -9.08 -10.97
CA LYS A 65 7.89 -9.40 -11.89
C LYS A 65 8.68 -10.60 -11.36
N GLU A 66 9.62 -11.07 -12.16
CA GLU A 66 10.50 -12.20 -11.84
C GLU A 66 11.20 -11.98 -10.47
N ASN A 67 11.27 -13.05 -9.66
CA ASN A 67 11.90 -13.07 -8.34
C ASN A 67 11.36 -12.04 -7.33
N CYS A 68 10.22 -11.40 -7.60
CA CYS A 68 9.55 -10.59 -6.59
C CYS A 68 9.07 -11.45 -5.42
N MET A 69 9.12 -10.87 -4.22
CA MET A 69 8.51 -11.45 -3.02
C MET A 69 7.28 -10.62 -2.64
N PHE A 70 6.20 -11.29 -2.24
CA PHE A 70 5.01 -10.63 -1.70
C PHE A 70 4.83 -10.97 -0.22
N VAL A 71 4.65 -9.95 0.62
CA VAL A 71 4.44 -10.09 2.06
C VAL A 71 3.14 -9.42 2.46
N GLY A 72 2.27 -10.15 3.11
CA GLY A 72 0.99 -9.67 3.63
C GLY A 72 0.43 -10.60 4.70
N GLN A 73 -0.55 -10.13 5.45
CA GLN A 73 -1.16 -10.90 6.54
C GLN A 73 -2.70 -10.90 6.40
N PRO A 74 -3.27 -11.66 5.43
CA PRO A 74 -4.70 -11.65 5.17
C PRO A 74 -5.53 -12.53 6.11
N LEU A 75 -4.93 -13.54 6.77
CA LEU A 75 -5.67 -14.54 7.54
C LEU A 75 -6.33 -13.95 8.79
N TRP A 76 -5.56 -13.23 9.59
CA TRP A 76 -6.06 -12.58 10.82
C TRP A 76 -6.49 -11.14 10.58
N GLY A 77 -6.07 -10.54 9.46
CA GLY A 77 -6.35 -9.15 9.16
C GLY A 77 -5.75 -8.17 10.17
N SER A 78 -4.66 -8.55 10.85
CA SER A 78 -4.01 -7.70 11.85
C SER A 78 -3.37 -6.50 11.17
N ILE A 79 -3.98 -5.33 11.34
CA ILE A 79 -3.46 -4.08 10.79
C ILE A 79 -2.25 -3.58 11.60
N GLY A 80 -1.32 -2.89 10.92
CA GLY A 80 -0.04 -2.45 11.49
C GLY A 80 1.09 -3.47 11.39
N TYR A 81 0.81 -4.70 10.93
CA TYR A 81 1.81 -5.77 10.79
C TYR A 81 2.93 -5.42 9.80
N THR A 82 2.59 -4.79 8.68
CA THR A 82 3.52 -4.70 7.55
C THR A 82 4.64 -3.69 7.74
N LEU A 83 4.50 -2.70 8.62
CA LEU A 83 5.61 -1.77 8.91
C LEU A 83 6.75 -2.47 9.67
N GLY A 84 6.41 -3.30 10.67
CA GLY A 84 7.39 -4.17 11.32
C GLY A 84 7.97 -5.22 10.37
N ALA A 85 7.14 -5.82 9.50
CA ALA A 85 7.59 -6.75 8.47
C ALA A 85 8.55 -6.09 7.46
N LEU A 86 8.32 -4.82 7.09
CA LEU A 86 9.22 -4.03 6.25
C LEU A 86 10.60 -3.88 6.88
N LEU A 87 10.65 -3.56 8.18
CA LEU A 87 11.90 -3.53 8.92
C LEU A 87 12.62 -4.88 8.83
N GLY A 88 11.89 -5.98 9.07
CA GLY A 88 12.44 -7.34 9.03
C GLY A 88 12.97 -7.72 7.64
N THR A 89 12.20 -7.50 6.58
CA THR A 89 12.60 -7.82 5.20
C THR A 89 13.82 -7.01 4.73
N GLN A 90 13.89 -5.73 5.13
CA GLN A 90 15.01 -4.86 4.79
C GLN A 90 16.30 -5.24 5.54
N ILE A 91 16.18 -5.73 6.79
CA ILE A 91 17.34 -6.23 7.55
C ILE A 91 17.80 -7.58 6.98
N ALA A 92 16.87 -8.46 6.60
CA ALA A 92 17.19 -9.77 6.07
C ALA A 92 17.96 -9.70 4.74
N ASP A 93 17.61 -8.75 3.87
CA ASP A 93 18.32 -8.52 2.62
C ASP A 93 18.29 -7.03 2.23
N LYS A 94 19.38 -6.33 2.54
CA LYS A 94 19.55 -4.91 2.24
C LYS A 94 19.77 -4.61 0.75
N THR A 95 20.02 -5.61 -0.07
CA THR A 95 20.27 -5.44 -1.51
C THR A 95 18.97 -5.33 -2.30
N ARG A 96 17.85 -5.83 -1.77
CA ARG A 96 16.55 -5.80 -2.41
C ARG A 96 15.81 -4.50 -2.11
N ARG A 97 15.18 -3.95 -3.14
CA ARG A 97 14.30 -2.81 -2.99
C ARG A 97 12.98 -3.27 -2.33
N ASN A 98 12.64 -2.66 -1.22
CA ASN A 98 11.42 -2.96 -0.47
C ASN A 98 10.40 -1.84 -0.68
N ILE A 99 9.15 -2.21 -1.01
CA ILE A 99 8.03 -1.30 -1.26
C ILE A 99 6.89 -1.70 -0.34
N LEU A 100 6.44 -0.77 0.50
CA LEU A 100 5.29 -0.96 1.38
C LEU A 100 4.11 -0.13 0.90
N LEU A 101 2.94 -0.76 0.79
CA LEU A 101 1.64 -0.14 0.59
C LEU A 101 0.85 -0.29 1.88
N ILE A 102 0.52 0.80 2.57
CA ILE A 102 -0.12 0.78 3.88
C ILE A 102 -1.18 1.89 3.99
N GLY A 103 -2.34 1.57 4.56
CA GLY A 103 -3.37 2.56 4.86
C GLY A 103 -2.99 3.47 6.03
N ASP A 104 -3.56 4.67 6.06
CA ASP A 104 -3.34 5.69 7.09
C ASP A 104 -3.62 5.17 8.50
N GLY A 105 -4.77 4.54 8.74
CA GLY A 105 -5.13 3.99 10.03
C GLY A 105 -4.25 2.83 10.48
N SER A 106 -3.86 1.95 9.56
CA SER A 106 -2.96 0.84 9.86
C SER A 106 -1.55 1.35 10.21
N PHE A 107 -1.07 2.37 9.49
CA PHE A 107 0.22 2.99 9.77
C PHE A 107 0.28 3.58 11.17
N GLN A 108 -0.80 4.20 11.66
CA GLN A 108 -0.85 4.80 13.00
C GLN A 108 -0.61 3.80 14.13
N LEU A 109 -0.92 2.52 13.93
CA LEU A 109 -0.75 1.50 14.97
C LEU A 109 0.71 1.16 15.29
N THR A 110 1.60 1.30 14.31
CA THR A 110 3.01 0.91 14.44
C THR A 110 3.97 1.96 13.88
N ALA A 111 3.52 3.22 13.79
CA ALA A 111 4.29 4.33 13.21
C ALA A 111 5.69 4.51 13.83
N GLN A 112 5.89 4.11 15.10
CA GLN A 112 7.18 4.15 15.79
C GLN A 112 8.25 3.29 15.12
N GLU A 113 7.88 2.25 14.34
CA GLU A 113 8.83 1.43 13.59
C GLU A 113 9.59 2.26 12.53
N LEU A 114 9.00 3.38 12.09
CA LEU A 114 9.68 4.32 11.21
C LEU A 114 10.97 4.86 11.85
N SER A 115 10.95 5.09 13.16
CA SER A 115 12.14 5.53 13.91
C SER A 115 13.24 4.46 13.88
N THR A 116 12.88 3.19 14.03
CA THR A 116 13.83 2.06 13.98
C THR A 116 14.42 1.90 12.58
N ILE A 117 13.59 2.05 11.53
CA ILE A 117 14.03 2.03 10.12
C ILE A 117 15.06 3.14 9.87
N LEU A 118 14.76 4.36 10.29
CA LEU A 118 15.66 5.53 10.15
C LEU A 118 16.95 5.38 10.97
N TYR A 119 16.85 4.85 12.19
CA TYR A 119 18.03 4.59 13.04
C TYR A 119 19.02 3.65 12.35
N ASN A 120 18.51 2.58 11.72
CA ASN A 120 19.32 1.57 11.02
C ASN A 120 19.76 2.00 9.61
N ASN A 121 19.49 3.24 9.17
CA ASN A 121 19.80 3.76 7.83
C ASN A 121 19.26 2.86 6.71
N LEU A 122 18.06 2.33 6.89
CA LEU A 122 17.37 1.53 5.88
C LEU A 122 16.65 2.48 4.90
N ASN A 123 16.50 2.03 3.66
CA ASN A 123 16.05 2.85 2.53
C ASN A 123 14.82 2.29 1.80
N PRO A 124 13.79 1.81 2.50
CA PRO A 124 12.57 1.34 1.85
C PRO A 124 11.76 2.49 1.24
N ILE A 125 10.79 2.11 0.40
CA ILE A 125 9.80 3.02 -0.18
C ILE A 125 8.46 2.72 0.49
N LEU A 126 7.85 3.72 1.13
CA LEU A 126 6.56 3.63 1.79
C LEU A 126 5.53 4.48 1.06
N PHE A 127 4.42 3.88 0.67
CA PHE A 127 3.22 4.59 0.21
C PHE A 127 2.16 4.49 1.29
N ILE A 128 1.86 5.61 1.95
CA ILE A 128 0.75 5.71 2.91
C ILE A 128 -0.49 6.14 2.13
N ILE A 129 -1.44 5.22 1.99
CA ILE A 129 -2.74 5.50 1.36
C ILE A 129 -3.59 6.23 2.38
N ASN A 130 -3.65 7.55 2.24
CA ASN A 130 -4.46 8.42 3.07
C ASN A 130 -5.84 8.57 2.43
N ASN A 131 -6.79 7.79 2.93
CA ASN A 131 -8.20 7.81 2.53
C ASN A 131 -9.14 8.13 3.70
N ASP A 132 -8.62 8.84 4.70
CA ASP A 132 -9.37 9.36 5.85
C ASP A 132 -10.03 8.25 6.69
N GLY A 133 -9.26 7.21 7.03
CA GLY A 133 -9.62 6.17 7.98
C GLY A 133 -9.93 4.79 7.38
N TYR A 134 -10.80 4.04 8.05
CA TYR A 134 -10.98 2.62 7.78
C TYR A 134 -12.01 2.35 6.67
N THR A 135 -11.62 2.49 5.42
CA THR A 135 -12.49 2.28 4.24
C THR A 135 -13.04 0.86 4.16
N VAL A 136 -12.28 -0.17 4.55
CA VAL A 136 -12.78 -1.55 4.58
C VAL A 136 -13.99 -1.67 5.51
N GLU A 137 -13.87 -1.14 6.73
CA GLU A 137 -14.92 -1.15 7.74
C GLU A 137 -16.16 -0.36 7.28
N ARG A 138 -15.95 0.76 6.55
CA ARG A 138 -17.04 1.52 5.95
C ARG A 138 -17.86 0.69 4.97
N TYR A 139 -17.21 -0.14 4.18
CA TYR A 139 -17.88 -1.03 3.22
C TYR A 139 -18.58 -2.21 3.89
N ILE A 140 -18.02 -2.77 4.97
CA ILE A 140 -18.55 -3.98 5.63
C ILE A 140 -19.60 -3.64 6.69
N HIS A 141 -19.34 -2.62 7.51
CA HIS A 141 -20.13 -2.33 8.72
C HIS A 141 -20.90 -1.01 8.65
N GLY A 142 -20.78 -0.28 7.57
CA GLY A 142 -21.52 0.97 7.32
C GLY A 142 -20.65 2.22 7.30
N ALA A 143 -20.88 3.04 6.28
CA ALA A 143 -20.02 4.16 5.92
C ALA A 143 -19.87 5.24 7.00
N ASN A 144 -20.92 5.44 7.82
CA ASN A 144 -21.04 6.55 8.77
C ASN A 144 -20.78 6.13 10.22
N ARG A 145 -20.17 4.97 10.46
CA ARG A 145 -19.82 4.55 11.81
C ARG A 145 -18.63 5.37 12.32
N HIS A 146 -18.78 5.97 13.49
CA HIS A 146 -17.79 6.86 14.10
C HIS A 146 -16.40 6.21 14.25
N TYR A 147 -16.33 4.92 14.56
CA TYR A 147 -15.05 4.21 14.72
C TYR A 147 -14.27 4.03 13.42
N ASN A 148 -14.85 4.34 12.27
CA ASN A 148 -14.13 4.35 10.99
C ASN A 148 -13.28 5.61 10.81
N ASP A 149 -13.56 6.67 11.55
CA ASP A 149 -12.84 7.92 11.48
C ASP A 149 -11.63 7.87 12.40
N ILE A 150 -10.51 8.42 11.94
CA ILE A 150 -9.26 8.51 12.70
C ILE A 150 -8.79 9.96 12.76
N ASN A 151 -7.95 10.28 13.75
CA ASN A 151 -7.28 11.57 13.76
C ASN A 151 -6.24 11.61 12.63
N MET A 152 -6.34 12.62 11.78
CA MET A 152 -5.46 12.77 10.63
C MET A 152 -4.11 13.35 11.04
N TRP A 153 -3.03 12.65 10.70
CA TRP A 153 -1.68 13.10 10.97
C TRP A 153 -1.07 13.82 9.76
N ASP A 154 -0.04 14.62 10.00
CA ASP A 154 0.87 15.08 8.95
C ASP A 154 1.92 14.01 8.65
N TYR A 155 1.52 13.01 7.86
CA TYR A 155 2.37 11.85 7.56
C TYR A 155 3.69 12.25 6.89
N LYS A 156 3.65 13.24 6.03
CA LYS A 156 4.82 13.74 5.31
C LYS A 156 5.91 14.23 6.27
N SER A 157 5.56 14.79 7.42
CA SER A 157 6.50 15.36 8.38
C SER A 157 7.07 14.34 9.37
N LEU A 158 6.49 13.13 9.46
CA LEU A 158 6.89 12.13 10.45
C LEU A 158 8.38 11.74 10.41
N PRO A 159 9.03 11.56 9.25
CA PRO A 159 10.46 11.26 9.25
C PRO A 159 11.30 12.34 9.93
N GLN A 160 10.91 13.61 9.84
CA GLN A 160 11.59 14.72 10.53
C GLN A 160 11.37 14.64 12.04
N VAL A 161 10.16 14.33 12.48
CA VAL A 161 9.82 14.15 13.91
C VAL A 161 10.67 13.05 14.52
N PHE A 162 10.95 11.97 13.78
CA PHE A 162 11.84 10.88 14.20
C PHE A 162 13.32 11.14 13.88
N ASN A 163 13.72 12.39 13.72
CA ASN A 163 15.10 12.82 13.47
C ASN A 163 15.71 12.23 12.17
N GLY A 164 14.88 12.04 11.16
CA GLY A 164 15.25 11.41 9.90
C GLY A 164 15.50 12.37 8.73
N SER A 165 15.64 13.68 8.97
CA SER A 165 15.69 14.71 7.90
C SER A 165 16.79 14.47 6.88
N SER A 166 17.98 13.99 7.28
CA SER A 166 19.09 13.67 6.36
C SER A 166 18.97 12.27 5.72
N LYS A 167 18.12 11.39 6.30
CA LYS A 167 18.01 9.97 5.95
C LYS A 167 16.75 9.64 5.15
N SER A 168 15.90 10.62 4.89
CA SER A 168 14.61 10.43 4.25
C SER A 168 14.27 11.53 3.26
N VAL A 169 13.35 11.20 2.36
CA VAL A 169 12.67 12.15 1.48
C VAL A 169 11.18 11.86 1.53
N SER A 170 10.37 12.90 1.71
CA SER A 170 8.92 12.75 1.81
C SER A 170 8.20 13.53 0.72
N PHE A 171 7.14 12.92 0.20
CA PHE A 171 6.26 13.52 -0.80
C PHE A 171 4.80 13.42 -0.34
N LYS A 172 3.96 14.31 -0.89
CA LYS A 172 2.50 14.20 -0.81
C LYS A 172 1.96 14.34 -2.21
N VAL A 173 1.06 13.45 -2.60
CA VAL A 173 0.43 13.42 -3.93
C VAL A 173 -1.07 13.32 -3.82
N THR A 174 -1.77 14.07 -4.66
CA THR A 174 -3.24 14.17 -4.72
C THR A 174 -3.79 13.87 -6.11
N SER A 175 -2.92 13.86 -7.13
CA SER A 175 -3.28 13.62 -8.52
C SER A 175 -2.40 12.57 -9.18
N ALA A 176 -2.90 12.00 -10.28
CA ALA A 176 -2.17 11.01 -11.07
C ALA A 176 -0.86 11.57 -11.66
N LYS A 177 -0.86 12.86 -12.04
CA LYS A 177 0.31 13.55 -12.59
C LYS A 177 1.40 13.77 -11.53
N GLU A 178 0.99 14.15 -10.31
CA GLU A 178 1.94 14.29 -9.20
C GLU A 178 2.58 12.96 -8.86
N LEU A 179 1.79 11.86 -8.85
CA LEU A 179 2.31 10.52 -8.61
C LEU A 179 3.35 10.12 -9.66
N ASP A 180 3.10 10.33 -10.96
CA ASP A 180 4.08 10.05 -12.02
C ASP A 180 5.39 10.80 -11.79
N THR A 181 5.28 12.09 -11.46
CA THR A 181 6.45 12.92 -11.18
C THR A 181 7.25 12.37 -9.99
N VAL A 182 6.57 11.93 -8.93
CA VAL A 182 7.19 11.38 -7.73
C VAL A 182 7.81 10.01 -8.02
N LEU A 183 7.11 9.11 -8.72
CA LEU A 183 7.66 7.80 -9.09
C LEU A 183 8.94 7.91 -9.91
N ASN A 184 8.98 8.87 -10.85
CA ASN A 184 10.21 9.15 -11.61
C ASN A 184 11.36 9.64 -10.73
N LYS A 185 11.08 10.50 -9.73
CA LYS A 185 12.10 10.97 -8.77
C LYS A 185 12.62 9.84 -7.89
N ILE A 186 11.73 8.97 -7.38
CA ILE A 186 12.07 7.84 -6.51
C ILE A 186 13.05 6.89 -7.19
N ASN A 187 12.95 6.68 -8.50
CA ASN A 187 13.84 5.81 -9.24
C ASN A 187 15.34 6.19 -9.10
N ASN A 188 15.61 7.45 -8.78
CA ASN A 188 16.97 7.99 -8.60
C ASN A 188 17.41 8.07 -7.13
N ILE A 189 16.54 7.75 -6.18
CA ILE A 189 16.84 7.77 -4.73
C ILE A 189 17.17 6.34 -4.31
N LYS A 190 18.41 6.10 -3.84
CA LYS A 190 18.92 4.76 -3.49
C LYS A 190 19.40 4.63 -2.04
N ASP A 191 19.63 5.75 -1.39
CA ASP A 191 20.34 5.85 -0.11
C ASP A 191 19.48 6.41 1.03
N LYS A 192 18.18 6.64 0.76
CA LYS A 192 17.26 7.24 1.71
C LYS A 192 15.94 6.49 1.78
N LEU A 193 15.33 6.48 2.95
CA LEU A 193 13.92 6.13 3.09
C LEU A 193 13.08 7.12 2.27
N VAL A 194 12.14 6.59 1.49
CA VAL A 194 11.15 7.39 0.76
C VAL A 194 9.78 7.19 1.37
N LEU A 195 9.12 8.26 1.79
CA LEU A 195 7.74 8.25 2.25
C LEU A 195 6.88 9.06 1.29
N VAL A 196 5.81 8.45 0.78
CA VAL A 196 4.84 9.10 -0.09
C VAL A 196 3.46 9.02 0.56
N GLU A 197 2.93 10.15 0.98
CA GLU A 197 1.53 10.27 1.36
C GLU A 197 0.68 10.38 0.10
N VAL A 198 -0.21 9.41 -0.11
CA VAL A 198 -1.06 9.30 -1.31
C VAL A 198 -2.50 9.57 -0.90
N VAL A 199 -3.01 10.76 -1.20
CA VAL A 199 -4.35 11.19 -0.80
C VAL A 199 -5.38 10.71 -1.82
N MET A 200 -6.40 10.03 -1.33
CA MET A 200 -7.48 9.46 -2.14
C MET A 200 -8.85 9.73 -1.50
N GLY A 201 -9.91 9.46 -2.26
CA GLY A 201 -11.27 9.60 -1.75
C GLY A 201 -11.58 8.58 -0.64
N LYS A 202 -12.30 9.01 0.40
CA LYS A 202 -12.69 8.21 1.57
C LYS A 202 -13.38 6.89 1.21
N MET A 203 -14.21 6.90 0.17
CA MET A 203 -14.98 5.73 -0.30
C MET A 203 -14.39 5.13 -1.59
N ASP A 204 -13.22 5.61 -2.05
CA ASP A 204 -12.57 4.99 -3.17
C ASP A 204 -11.86 3.70 -2.72
N ALA A 205 -12.13 2.60 -3.44
CA ALA A 205 -11.65 1.28 -3.06
C ALA A 205 -11.43 0.38 -4.28
N PRO A 206 -10.51 -0.60 -4.20
CA PRO A 206 -10.34 -1.59 -5.25
C PRO A 206 -11.62 -2.39 -5.51
N LYS A 207 -11.86 -2.76 -6.78
CA LYS A 207 -13.05 -3.53 -7.20
C LYS A 207 -13.21 -4.83 -6.40
N LEU A 208 -12.10 -5.51 -6.11
CA LEU A 208 -12.10 -6.74 -5.32
C LEU A 208 -12.71 -6.53 -3.92
N LEU A 209 -12.34 -5.44 -3.23
CA LEU A 209 -12.92 -5.11 -1.92
C LEU A 209 -14.42 -4.83 -2.04
N LYS A 210 -14.83 -4.01 -3.02
CA LYS A 210 -16.26 -3.70 -3.24
C LYS A 210 -17.09 -4.96 -3.45
N ASN A 211 -16.62 -5.87 -4.31
CA ASN A 211 -17.31 -7.13 -4.60
C ASN A 211 -17.40 -8.07 -3.38
N LEU A 212 -16.36 -8.11 -2.55
CA LEU A 212 -16.37 -8.93 -1.33
C LEU A 212 -17.26 -8.33 -0.25
N SER A 213 -17.23 -7.02 -0.06
CA SER A 213 -18.04 -6.34 0.96
C SER A 213 -19.53 -6.48 0.69
N GLU A 214 -19.98 -6.49 -0.56
CA GLU A 214 -21.37 -6.77 -0.93
C GLU A 214 -21.81 -8.17 -0.51
N LYS A 215 -20.92 -9.16 -0.58
CA LYS A 215 -21.21 -10.53 -0.11
C LYS A 215 -21.30 -10.60 1.41
N PHE A 216 -20.37 -9.94 2.12
CA PHE A 216 -20.36 -9.93 3.59
C PHE A 216 -21.52 -9.13 4.18
N SER A 217 -21.89 -7.99 3.59
CA SER A 217 -23.03 -7.20 4.07
C SER A 217 -24.36 -7.97 3.96
N LYS A 218 -24.52 -8.82 2.94
CA LYS A 218 -25.70 -9.70 2.81
C LYS A 218 -25.75 -10.82 3.85
N GLN A 219 -24.59 -11.30 4.31
CA GLN A 219 -24.51 -12.32 5.37
C GLN A 219 -24.75 -11.74 6.77
N ASN A 220 -24.46 -10.47 6.98
CA ASN A 220 -24.61 -9.79 8.29
C ASN A 220 -25.96 -9.10 8.49
N GLN A 221 -26.92 -9.28 7.59
CA GLN A 221 -28.30 -8.76 7.68
C GLN A 221 -29.25 -9.71 8.44
N TYR A 222 -28.78 -10.36 9.53
CA TYR A 222 -29.61 -11.12 10.47
C TYR A 222 -29.76 -10.40 11.80
#